data_bf751c40b7c695f54af60e51d52bdd95
#
_entry.id   bf751c40b7c695f54af60e51d52bdd95
#
_cell.length_a   1.000
_cell.length_b   1.000
_cell.length_c   1.000
_cell.angle_alpha   90.00
_cell.angle_beta   90.00
_cell.angle_gamma   90.00
#
_symmetry.space_group_name_H-M   'P 1'
#
loop_
_entity.id
_entity.type
_entity.pdbx_description
1 polymer ?
#
loop_
_entity_poly.entity_id
_entity_poly.type
_entity_poly.pdbx_seq_one_letter_code
_entity_poly.pdbx_strand_id
1 'polypeptide(L)' 'MTIKDIARESGYAVGTVSRVLNNNPRVSEDARRKILAVVAQHGYQPNANA' A
#
# COMPACT_ATOMS: atom_id res chain seq x y z
N MET A 1 -7.71 9.10 -5.61
CA MET A 1 -6.78 7.97 -5.71
C MET A 1 -7.32 6.77 -4.96
N THR A 2 -7.18 5.60 -5.53
CA THR A 2 -7.70 4.39 -4.92
C THR A 2 -6.56 3.42 -4.68
N ILE A 3 -6.87 2.32 -4.00
CA ILE A 3 -5.87 1.30 -3.74
C ILE A 3 -5.32 0.71 -5.05
N LYS A 4 -6.14 0.71 -6.10
CA LYS A 4 -5.68 0.23 -7.40
C LYS A 4 -4.57 1.12 -7.95
N ASP A 5 -4.67 2.41 -7.71
CA ASP A 5 -3.65 3.34 -8.16
C ASP A 5 -2.34 3.08 -7.41
N ILE A 6 -2.44 2.83 -6.12
CA ILE A 6 -1.26 2.52 -5.33
C ILE A 6 -0.61 1.24 -5.84
N ALA A 7 -1.41 0.24 -6.15
CA ALA A 7 -0.89 -1.02 -6.66
C ALA A 7 -0.15 -0.80 -7.97
N ARG A 8 -0.73 -0.01 -8.86
CA ARG A 8 -0.12 0.26 -10.14
C ARG A 8 1.20 1.02 -9.98
N GLU A 9 1.20 2.05 -9.14
CA GLU A 9 2.39 2.85 -8.97
C GLU A 9 3.52 2.07 -8.29
N SER A 10 3.16 1.22 -7.35
CA SER A 10 4.17 0.46 -6.64
C SER A 10 4.64 -0.78 -7.39
N GLY A 11 3.86 -1.23 -8.36
CA GLY A 11 4.21 -2.44 -9.09
C GLY A 11 3.79 -3.71 -8.37
N TYR A 12 2.91 -3.61 -7.39
CA TYR A 12 2.45 -4.77 -6.66
C TYR A 12 0.96 -4.98 -6.87
N ALA A 13 0.46 -6.14 -6.51
CA ALA A 13 -0.95 -6.44 -6.67
C ALA A 13 -1.78 -5.72 -5.60
N VAL A 14 -3.04 -5.50 -5.92
CA VAL A 14 -3.95 -4.86 -4.97
C VAL A 14 -3.99 -5.63 -3.65
N GLY A 15 -3.96 -6.95 -3.72
CA GLY A 15 -3.96 -7.75 -2.50
C GLY A 15 -2.75 -7.49 -1.62
N THR A 16 -1.59 -7.31 -2.23
CA THR A 16 -0.38 -7.01 -1.49
C THR A 16 -0.47 -5.62 -0.86
N VAL A 17 -0.97 -4.66 -1.62
CA VAL A 17 -1.13 -3.30 -1.09
C VAL A 17 -2.08 -3.32 0.10
N SER A 18 -3.17 -4.05 -0.01
CA SER A 18 -4.12 -4.15 1.08
C SER A 18 -3.47 -4.72 2.33
N ARG A 19 -2.65 -5.74 2.17
CA ARG A 19 -1.95 -6.33 3.30
C ARG A 19 -1.02 -5.34 3.97
N VAL A 20 -0.29 -4.58 3.17
CA VAL A 20 0.61 -3.56 3.71
C VAL A 20 -0.18 -2.53 4.51
N LEU A 21 -1.27 -2.07 3.97
CA LEU A 21 -2.08 -1.06 4.64
C LEU A 21 -2.73 -1.59 5.92
N ASN A 22 -2.91 -2.90 6.00
CA ASN A 22 -3.46 -3.51 7.20
C ASN A 22 -2.37 -3.99 8.15
N ASN A 23 -1.13 -3.63 7.89
CA ASN A 23 -0.03 -4.01 8.76
C ASN A 23 0.17 -5.51 8.84
N ASN A 24 -0.08 -6.20 7.77
CA ASN A 24 0.05 -7.65 7.76
C ASN A 24 1.52 -8.05 7.77
N PRO A 25 1.98 -8.87 8.70
CA PRO A 25 3.38 -9.24 8.79
C PRO A 25 3.86 -10.18 7.69
N ARG A 26 2.95 -10.67 6.88
CA ARG A 26 3.34 -11.59 5.82
C ARG A 26 3.87 -10.91 4.58
N VAL A 27 3.87 -9.60 4.56
CA VAL A 27 4.36 -8.86 3.41
C VAL A 27 5.86 -8.69 3.55
N SER A 28 6.59 -8.82 2.44
CA SER A 28 8.04 -8.63 2.49
C SER A 28 8.37 -7.19 2.81
N GLU A 29 9.57 -6.99 3.34
CA GLU A 29 10.02 -5.67 3.69
C GLU A 29 10.09 -4.77 2.48
N ASP A 30 10.57 -5.31 1.35
CA ASP A 30 10.66 -4.52 0.13
C ASP A 30 9.31 -4.05 -0.33
N ALA A 31 8.35 -4.93 -0.36
CA ALA A 31 7.00 -4.57 -0.79
C ALA A 31 6.43 -3.51 0.13
N ARG A 32 6.62 -3.69 1.41
CA ARG A 32 6.11 -2.76 2.39
C ARG A 32 6.71 -1.37 2.18
N ARG A 33 8.01 -1.29 2.00
CA ARG A 33 8.67 -0.01 1.81
C ARG A 33 8.19 0.68 0.55
N LYS A 34 8.12 -0.06 -0.55
CA LYS A 34 7.72 0.55 -1.80
C LYS A 34 6.28 1.03 -1.76
N ILE A 35 5.41 0.22 -1.21
CA ILE A 35 4.01 0.60 -1.14
C ILE A 35 3.83 1.80 -0.23
N LEU A 36 4.48 1.80 0.92
CA LEU A 36 4.36 2.92 1.84
C LEU A 36 4.95 4.19 1.25
N ALA A 37 6.01 4.07 0.45
CA ALA A 37 6.58 5.23 -0.22
C ALA A 37 5.58 5.83 -1.21
N VAL A 38 4.89 4.99 -1.97
CA VAL A 38 3.89 5.47 -2.91
C VAL A 38 2.73 6.12 -2.17
N VAL A 39 2.29 5.49 -1.09
CA VAL A 39 1.21 6.04 -0.27
C VAL A 39 1.58 7.44 0.24
N ALA A 40 2.79 7.59 0.74
CA ALA A 40 3.22 8.87 1.26
C ALA A 40 3.35 9.91 0.15
N GLN A 41 3.85 9.47 -1.00
CA GLN A 41 4.08 10.38 -2.11
C GLN A 41 2.78 10.97 -2.64
N HIS A 42 1.73 10.19 -2.66
CA HIS A 42 0.45 10.63 -3.18
C HIS A 42 -0.50 11.13 -2.10
N GLY A 43 -0.09 11.07 -0.86
CA GLY A 43 -0.95 11.50 0.22
C GLY A 43 -2.17 10.62 0.40
N TYR A 44 -2.10 9.37 -0.06
CA TYR A 44 -3.23 8.47 0.07
C TYR A 44 -3.39 8.06 1.51
N GLN A 45 -4.60 8.13 2.04
CA GLN A 45 -4.84 7.69 3.39
C GLN A 45 -5.65 6.43 3.36
N PRO A 46 -5.15 5.34 3.89
CA PRO A 46 -5.95 4.15 4.02
C PRO A 46 -7.10 4.53 4.90
N ASN A 47 -8.25 4.02 4.60
CA ASN A 47 -9.38 4.39 5.29
C ASN A 47 -9.33 3.87 6.63
N ALA A 48 -8.85 4.53 7.52
CA ALA A 48 -8.76 4.03 8.77
C ALA A 48 -10.00 4.18 9.46
N ASN A 49 -10.89 4.74 9.12
CA ASN A 49 -12.07 4.78 9.64
C ASN A 49 -12.16 4.43 10.98
N ALA A 50 -11.79 5.00 11.72
CA ALA A 50 -11.87 4.69 13.08
C ALA A 50 -13.19 4.56 13.59
#